data_b69c90bf95ea5dc5eabf652265805d9f
#
_entry.id   b69c90bf95ea5dc5eabf652265805d9f
#
_cell.length_a   1.000
_cell.length_b   1.000
_cell.length_c   1.000
_cell.angle_alpha   90.00
_cell.angle_beta   90.00
_cell.angle_gamma   90.00
#
_symmetry.space_group_name_H-M   'P 1'
#
loop_
_entity.id
_entity.type
_entity.pdbx_description
1 polymer ?
#
loop_
_entity_poly.entity_id
_entity_poly.type
_entity_poly.pdbx_seq_one_letter_code
_entity_poly.pdbx_strand_id
1 'polypeptide(L)'
;MAGKKRIEDYGIIIGELPKGRLNKISDVKGVRVGHYTIDTEENKTGVTVILPTEGNIYANKFVAASFVLNGYGKTAGLVQIDELGTLESIIALTNTLNVGVVHDAVVEYTIEKCRRENINIASFNPIVAECNDSYLNNIQNRAVKKEHVFKAIEDAVEDFEEGDVGAGKGMSCHDLKGGIGSASRIVSLDGRDYTVGVLVLSNHGFMKDLTISGKNIGRDLAEKLENHNTVDKGSIISVIATDIPLTSRQLRRAIKRAAVGLARVGSHLGHGSGDIMIGFSTANIIKHDEPQDIISIRAMNEDKMDMVFRAVAECEEEAILNSMITANKVTGYQ
;
A
#
# COMPACT_ATOMS: atom_id res chain seq x y z
N MET A 1 2.11 5.90 25.10
CA MET A 1 3.01 4.76 24.87
C MET A 1 4.12 5.25 23.96
N ALA A 2 5.40 4.89 24.17
CA ALA A 2 6.45 5.20 23.20
C ALA A 2 6.08 4.51 21.88
N GLY A 3 6.12 5.25 20.76
CA GLY A 3 5.82 4.68 19.44
C GLY A 3 6.77 3.51 19.12
N LYS A 4 6.32 2.59 18.27
CA LYS A 4 7.17 1.48 17.78
C LYS A 4 8.37 2.08 17.03
N LYS A 5 9.56 1.52 17.28
CA LYS A 5 10.78 1.94 16.59
C LYS A 5 10.74 1.52 15.11
N ARG A 6 11.11 2.44 14.23
CA ARG A 6 11.24 2.22 12.79
C ARG A 6 12.70 1.96 12.41
N ILE A 7 12.98 1.64 11.17
CA ILE A 7 14.33 1.25 10.75
C ILE A 7 15.37 2.36 11.00
N GLU A 8 14.98 3.61 10.85
CA GLU A 8 15.84 4.78 11.11
C GLU A 8 16.21 4.97 12.59
N ASP A 9 15.34 4.55 13.52
CA ASP A 9 15.61 4.62 14.97
C ASP A 9 16.74 3.67 15.41
N TYR A 10 17.14 2.79 14.53
CA TYR A 10 18.31 1.90 14.70
C TYR A 10 19.56 2.44 13.99
N GLY A 11 19.52 3.69 13.50
CA GLY A 11 20.62 4.33 12.78
C GLY A 11 20.82 3.86 11.35
N ILE A 12 19.84 3.14 10.78
CA ILE A 12 19.88 2.67 9.41
C ILE A 12 19.08 3.64 8.54
N ILE A 13 19.78 4.40 7.71
CA ILE A 13 19.19 5.39 6.81
C ILE A 13 19.04 4.78 5.42
N ILE A 14 17.81 4.80 4.91
CA ILE A 14 17.49 4.30 3.58
C ILE A 14 17.31 5.50 2.63
N GLY A 15 18.10 5.49 1.55
CA GLY A 15 18.05 6.53 0.53
C GLY A 15 18.73 7.84 0.91
N GLU A 16 18.59 8.84 0.05
CA GLU A 16 19.24 10.15 0.15
C GLU A 16 18.24 11.32 0.17
N LEU A 17 17.02 11.11 -0.33
CA LEU A 17 16.02 12.17 -0.38
C LEU A 17 15.48 12.53 1.01
N PRO A 18 15.16 13.80 1.25
CA PRO A 18 14.55 14.22 2.52
C PRO A 18 13.22 13.50 2.75
N LYS A 19 12.94 13.16 4.01
CA LYS A 19 11.71 12.49 4.43
C LYS A 19 10.62 13.53 4.71
N GLY A 20 9.36 13.14 4.54
CA GLY A 20 8.23 13.91 5.03
C GLY A 20 8.14 13.92 6.56
N ARG A 21 7.20 14.67 7.10
CA ARG A 21 7.04 14.92 8.55
C ARG A 21 6.83 13.63 9.36
N LEU A 22 5.99 12.72 8.87
CA LEU A 22 5.70 11.44 9.51
C LEU A 22 6.51 10.30 8.88
N ASN A 23 7.14 10.57 7.74
CA ASN A 23 7.75 9.56 6.87
C ASN A 23 6.75 8.43 6.55
N LYS A 24 5.51 8.79 6.21
CA LYS A 24 4.39 7.90 5.89
C LYS A 24 3.66 8.36 4.63
N ILE A 25 2.87 7.48 4.02
CA ILE A 25 2.04 7.82 2.84
C ILE A 25 1.12 9.02 3.11
N SER A 26 0.71 9.20 4.34
CA SER A 26 -0.15 10.30 4.82
C SER A 26 0.53 11.68 4.87
N ASP A 27 1.83 11.77 4.60
CA ASP A 27 2.49 13.05 4.32
C ASP A 27 1.99 13.67 3.00
N VAL A 28 1.40 12.89 2.12
CA VAL A 28 0.61 13.40 0.99
C VAL A 28 -0.72 13.92 1.57
N LYS A 29 -0.91 15.23 1.46
CA LYS A 29 -2.02 15.95 2.10
C LYS A 29 -3.39 15.34 1.77
N GLY A 30 -4.18 15.06 2.80
CA GLY A 30 -5.53 14.51 2.72
C GLY A 30 -5.58 12.98 2.76
N VAL A 31 -4.43 12.31 2.65
CA VAL A 31 -4.36 10.86 2.76
C VAL A 31 -4.42 10.43 4.23
N ARG A 32 -5.30 9.49 4.55
CA ARG A 32 -5.41 8.86 5.87
C ARG A 32 -5.48 7.35 5.74
N VAL A 33 -5.04 6.65 6.78
CA VAL A 33 -5.03 5.18 6.82
C VAL A 33 -5.69 4.70 8.10
N GLY A 34 -6.54 3.69 7.98
CA GLY A 34 -7.21 3.08 9.11
C GLY A 34 -7.11 1.57 9.08
N HIS A 35 -7.19 0.97 10.26
CA HIS A 35 -7.04 -0.46 10.45
C HIS A 35 -8.16 -1.03 11.30
N TYR A 36 -8.56 -2.25 10.97
CA TYR A 36 -9.26 -3.12 11.91
C TYR A 36 -8.52 -4.45 12.01
N THR A 37 -8.02 -4.76 13.21
CA THR A 37 -7.21 -5.96 13.45
C THR A 37 -8.05 -7.03 14.12
N ILE A 38 -8.02 -8.25 13.60
CA ILE A 38 -8.61 -9.45 14.19
C ILE A 38 -7.46 -10.29 14.73
N ASP A 39 -7.40 -10.43 16.04
CA ASP A 39 -6.36 -11.17 16.76
C ASP A 39 -7.01 -12.10 17.79
N THR A 40 -7.38 -13.29 17.34
CA THR A 40 -7.94 -14.35 18.17
C THR A 40 -7.02 -15.57 18.14
N GLU A 41 -7.34 -16.62 18.84
CA GLU A 41 -6.58 -17.88 18.81
C GLU A 41 -6.42 -18.39 17.37
N GLU A 42 -7.51 -18.46 16.61
CA GLU A 42 -7.54 -19.00 15.26
C GLU A 42 -7.27 -17.95 14.17
N ASN A 43 -7.62 -16.70 14.39
CA ASN A 43 -7.57 -15.69 13.34
C ASN A 43 -6.58 -14.57 13.62
N LYS A 44 -5.62 -14.42 12.70
CA LYS A 44 -4.59 -13.38 12.65
C LYS A 44 -4.72 -12.64 11.32
N THR A 45 -5.66 -11.72 11.23
CA THR A 45 -6.03 -11.07 9.97
C THR A 45 -6.62 -9.67 10.22
N GLY A 46 -7.19 -9.06 9.21
CA GLY A 46 -7.86 -7.78 9.31
C GLY A 46 -8.06 -7.08 7.99
N VAL A 47 -8.35 -5.79 8.08
CA VAL A 47 -8.48 -4.89 6.94
C VAL A 47 -7.74 -3.59 7.20
N THR A 48 -7.11 -3.07 6.17
CA THR A 48 -6.48 -1.74 6.14
C THR A 48 -7.14 -0.94 5.04
N VAL A 49 -7.52 0.29 5.31
CA VAL A 49 -8.09 1.19 4.31
C VAL A 49 -7.19 2.41 4.12
N ILE A 50 -7.02 2.84 2.88
CA ILE A 50 -6.37 4.08 2.51
C ILE A 50 -7.45 5.00 1.95
N LEU A 51 -7.67 6.13 2.63
CA LEU A 51 -8.55 7.20 2.19
C LEU A 51 -7.70 8.21 1.42
N PRO A 52 -7.87 8.35 0.09
CA PRO A 52 -7.05 9.26 -0.73
C PRO A 52 -7.32 10.74 -0.46
N THR A 53 -8.48 11.05 0.10
CA THR A 53 -8.96 12.39 0.41
C THR A 53 -9.96 12.36 1.57
N GLU A 54 -10.13 13.48 2.24
CA GLU A 54 -11.22 13.68 3.21
C GLU A 54 -12.59 13.86 2.51
N GLY A 55 -12.57 14.30 1.26
CA GLY A 55 -13.75 14.49 0.43
C GLY A 55 -14.34 13.20 -0.14
N ASN A 56 -15.18 13.35 -1.13
CA ASN A 56 -15.75 12.22 -1.88
C ASN A 56 -14.93 11.95 -3.13
N ILE A 57 -14.17 10.84 -3.10
CA ILE A 57 -13.28 10.45 -4.20
C ILE A 57 -14.04 10.04 -5.46
N TYR A 58 -15.29 9.60 -5.34
CA TYR A 58 -16.14 9.31 -6.50
C TYR A 58 -16.54 10.60 -7.23
N ALA A 59 -16.89 11.64 -6.47
CA ALA A 59 -17.24 12.95 -7.03
C ALA A 59 -16.01 13.69 -7.62
N ASN A 60 -14.86 13.55 -6.98
CA ASN A 60 -13.63 14.26 -7.32
C ASN A 60 -12.49 13.24 -7.44
N LYS A 61 -12.41 12.60 -8.60
CA LYS A 61 -11.46 11.54 -8.90
C LYS A 61 -10.04 12.07 -9.01
N PHE A 62 -9.06 11.24 -8.68
CA PHE A 62 -7.66 11.54 -8.88
C PHE A 62 -7.10 10.80 -10.09
N VAL A 63 -6.04 11.33 -10.68
CA VAL A 63 -5.25 10.59 -11.67
C VAL A 63 -4.65 9.37 -11.00
N ALA A 64 -4.79 8.21 -11.64
CA ALA A 64 -4.30 6.94 -11.12
C ALA A 64 -3.62 6.09 -12.18
N ALA A 65 -2.87 5.11 -11.72
CA ALA A 65 -2.28 4.06 -12.54
C ALA A 65 -2.13 2.78 -11.74
N SER A 66 -2.13 1.64 -12.40
CA SER A 66 -1.77 0.37 -11.82
C SER A 66 -0.64 -0.32 -12.58
N PHE A 67 0.05 -1.22 -11.91
CA PHE A 67 1.06 -2.05 -12.53
C PHE A 67 1.14 -3.42 -11.85
N VAL A 68 0.86 -4.46 -12.61
CA VAL A 68 1.04 -5.85 -12.19
C VAL A 68 2.46 -6.27 -12.56
N LEU A 69 3.33 -6.39 -11.55
CA LEU A 69 4.71 -6.83 -11.73
C LEU A 69 4.77 -8.37 -11.81
N ASN A 70 4.03 -9.04 -10.91
CA ASN A 70 3.79 -10.48 -10.94
C ASN A 70 2.34 -10.74 -10.50
N GLY A 71 1.60 -11.55 -11.24
CA GLY A 71 0.13 -11.55 -11.22
C GLY A 71 -0.54 -12.66 -10.42
N TYR A 72 0.14 -13.33 -9.49
CA TYR A 72 -0.49 -14.36 -8.67
C TYR A 72 -1.29 -13.76 -7.51
N GLY A 73 -2.40 -13.06 -7.83
CA GLY A 73 -3.20 -12.32 -6.86
C GLY A 73 -4.62 -12.01 -7.36
N LYS A 74 -5.45 -11.40 -6.49
CA LYS A 74 -6.87 -11.09 -6.71
C LYS A 74 -7.17 -9.63 -6.40
N THR A 75 -6.54 -8.71 -7.09
CA THR A 75 -6.83 -7.29 -6.94
C THR A 75 -8.01 -6.88 -7.81
N ALA A 76 -9.07 -6.38 -7.18
CA ALA A 76 -10.24 -5.84 -7.88
C ALA A 76 -10.05 -4.35 -8.24
N GLY A 77 -10.69 -3.90 -9.32
CA GLY A 77 -10.77 -2.49 -9.73
C GLY A 77 -9.65 -2.00 -10.65
N LEU A 78 -8.63 -2.81 -10.96
CA LEU A 78 -7.50 -2.39 -11.80
C LEU A 78 -7.89 -2.15 -13.26
N VAL A 79 -8.90 -2.84 -13.78
CA VAL A 79 -9.37 -2.69 -15.16
C VAL A 79 -9.79 -1.24 -15.43
N GLN A 80 -10.56 -0.62 -14.52
CA GLN A 80 -10.99 0.77 -14.64
C GLN A 80 -9.81 1.74 -14.52
N ILE A 81 -8.89 1.50 -13.60
CA ILE A 81 -7.68 2.32 -13.46
C ILE A 81 -6.85 2.27 -14.74
N ASP A 82 -6.64 1.10 -15.32
CA ASP A 82 -5.82 0.94 -16.53
C ASP A 82 -6.48 1.57 -17.76
N GLU A 83 -7.82 1.49 -17.86
CA GLU A 83 -8.56 2.03 -19.01
C GLU A 83 -8.74 3.55 -18.90
N LEU A 84 -9.17 4.05 -17.73
CA LEU A 84 -9.56 5.46 -17.56
C LEU A 84 -8.49 6.33 -16.90
N GLY A 85 -7.47 5.74 -16.29
CA GLY A 85 -6.39 6.47 -15.61
C GLY A 85 -6.85 7.25 -14.39
N THR A 86 -7.94 6.83 -13.72
CA THR A 86 -8.52 7.54 -12.58
C THR A 86 -8.79 6.63 -11.39
N LEU A 87 -8.69 7.19 -10.18
CA LEU A 87 -9.12 6.59 -8.93
C LEU A 87 -10.45 7.21 -8.51
N GLU A 88 -11.47 6.37 -8.35
CA GLU A 88 -12.81 6.78 -7.93
C GLU A 88 -13.31 6.10 -6.65
N SER A 89 -12.42 5.38 -5.97
CA SER A 89 -12.70 4.58 -4.78
C SER A 89 -11.65 4.81 -3.70
N ILE A 90 -11.98 4.55 -2.45
CA ILE A 90 -11.00 4.25 -1.42
C ILE A 90 -10.27 2.95 -1.79
N ILE A 91 -9.07 2.74 -1.24
CA ILE A 91 -8.29 1.51 -1.46
C ILE A 91 -8.35 0.68 -0.18
N ALA A 92 -8.80 -0.56 -0.28
CA ALA A 92 -8.84 -1.48 0.85
C ALA A 92 -7.88 -2.66 0.64
N LEU A 93 -7.19 -3.06 1.71
CA LEU A 93 -6.28 -4.19 1.74
C LEU A 93 -6.81 -5.23 2.73
N THR A 94 -6.74 -6.51 2.37
CA THR A 94 -7.21 -7.61 3.22
C THR A 94 -6.49 -8.92 2.87
N ASN A 95 -7.03 -10.07 3.26
CA ASN A 95 -6.52 -11.37 2.85
C ASN A 95 -7.24 -11.94 1.62
N THR A 96 -6.64 -12.95 1.02
CA THR A 96 -7.07 -13.58 -0.24
C THR A 96 -8.54 -14.00 -0.28
N LEU A 97 -9.08 -14.60 0.80
CA LEU A 97 -10.44 -15.13 0.80
C LEU A 97 -11.50 -14.10 1.25
N ASN A 98 -11.10 -12.91 1.66
CA ASN A 98 -12.00 -11.85 2.10
C ASN A 98 -12.17 -10.71 1.08
N VAL A 99 -11.53 -10.76 -0.09
CA VAL A 99 -11.66 -9.71 -1.13
C VAL A 99 -13.14 -9.42 -1.45
N GLY A 100 -13.98 -10.45 -1.61
CA GLY A 100 -15.38 -10.27 -1.98
C GLY A 100 -16.20 -9.50 -0.92
N VAL A 101 -16.04 -9.81 0.37
CA VAL A 101 -16.79 -9.12 1.45
C VAL A 101 -16.28 -7.69 1.65
N VAL A 102 -14.98 -7.46 1.51
CA VAL A 102 -14.40 -6.12 1.59
C VAL A 102 -14.82 -5.27 0.40
N HIS A 103 -14.86 -5.85 -0.80
CA HIS A 103 -15.37 -5.19 -2.00
C HIS A 103 -16.83 -4.74 -1.81
N ASP A 104 -17.71 -5.62 -1.35
CA ASP A 104 -19.10 -5.31 -1.08
C ASP A 104 -19.27 -4.21 0.00
N ALA A 105 -18.42 -4.22 1.04
CA ALA A 105 -18.40 -3.15 2.04
C ALA A 105 -18.00 -1.78 1.45
N VAL A 106 -17.00 -1.76 0.56
CA VAL A 106 -16.60 -0.51 -0.13
C VAL A 106 -17.72 0.01 -1.04
N VAL A 107 -18.48 -0.89 -1.71
CA VAL A 107 -19.67 -0.53 -2.48
C VAL A 107 -20.69 0.17 -1.57
N GLU A 108 -21.05 -0.47 -0.46
CA GLU A 108 -22.04 0.04 0.49
C GLU A 108 -21.63 1.41 1.06
N TYR A 109 -20.37 1.52 1.51
CA TYR A 109 -19.81 2.78 2.01
C TYR A 109 -19.91 3.91 0.98
N THR A 110 -19.54 3.65 -0.28
CA THR A 110 -19.53 4.67 -1.32
C THR A 110 -20.96 5.11 -1.69
N ILE A 111 -21.90 4.16 -1.78
CA ILE A 111 -23.31 4.46 -2.01
C ILE A 111 -23.85 5.37 -0.90
N GLU A 112 -23.60 5.03 0.38
CA GLU A 112 -24.05 5.82 1.52
C GLU A 112 -23.43 7.23 1.53
N LYS A 113 -22.13 7.34 1.23
CA LYS A 113 -21.46 8.64 1.12
C LYS A 113 -22.05 9.50 0.01
N CYS A 114 -22.26 8.93 -1.17
CA CYS A 114 -22.89 9.63 -2.31
C CYS A 114 -24.33 10.05 -2.01
N ARG A 115 -25.11 9.19 -1.34
CA ARG A 115 -26.48 9.50 -0.94
C ARG A 115 -26.55 10.69 0.01
N ARG A 116 -25.67 10.77 1.01
CA ARG A 116 -25.60 11.91 1.95
C ARG A 116 -25.23 13.22 1.27
N GLU A 117 -24.49 13.16 0.18
CA GLU A 117 -24.03 14.32 -0.60
C GLU A 117 -24.94 14.61 -1.81
N ASN A 118 -26.06 13.90 -1.98
CA ASN A 118 -26.99 14.00 -3.11
C ASN A 118 -26.30 13.74 -4.47
N ILE A 119 -25.35 12.86 -4.51
CA ILE A 119 -24.67 12.44 -5.74
C ILE A 119 -25.30 11.15 -6.23
N ASN A 120 -25.72 11.14 -7.50
CA ASN A 120 -26.24 9.92 -8.12
C ASN A 120 -25.10 8.98 -8.49
N ILE A 121 -25.22 7.72 -8.06
CA ILE A 121 -24.25 6.67 -8.37
C ILE A 121 -24.96 5.48 -9.00
N ALA A 122 -24.61 5.16 -10.23
CA ALA A 122 -25.13 4.02 -10.96
C ALA A 122 -24.10 2.91 -11.12
N SER A 123 -22.82 3.28 -11.16
CA SER A 123 -21.68 2.35 -11.29
C SER A 123 -20.42 2.99 -10.74
N PHE A 124 -19.56 2.18 -10.12
CA PHE A 124 -18.18 2.54 -9.78
C PHE A 124 -17.35 1.28 -9.54
N ASN A 125 -16.02 1.45 -9.44
CA ASN A 125 -15.09 0.35 -9.37
C ASN A 125 -14.28 0.39 -8.06
N PRO A 126 -14.69 -0.38 -7.04
CA PRO A 126 -13.95 -0.50 -5.78
C PRO A 126 -12.57 -1.08 -5.99
N ILE A 127 -11.59 -0.55 -5.26
CA ILE A 127 -10.23 -1.07 -5.25
C ILE A 127 -10.02 -1.90 -3.99
N VAL A 128 -9.82 -3.20 -4.18
CA VAL A 128 -9.51 -4.13 -3.07
C VAL A 128 -8.36 -5.03 -3.48
N ALA A 129 -7.26 -4.96 -2.71
CA ALA A 129 -6.07 -5.78 -2.93
C ALA A 129 -5.81 -6.71 -1.73
N GLU A 130 -4.95 -7.72 -1.93
CA GLU A 130 -4.77 -8.77 -0.95
C GLU A 130 -3.37 -9.38 -0.93
N CYS A 131 -3.00 -9.92 0.23
CA CYS A 131 -1.95 -10.90 0.36
C CYS A 131 -2.47 -12.13 1.14
N ASN A 132 -1.85 -13.28 0.94
CA ASN A 132 -2.28 -14.53 1.57
C ASN A 132 -1.69 -14.68 2.98
N ASP A 133 -2.54 -14.62 4.01
CA ASP A 133 -2.16 -14.72 5.41
C ASP A 133 -2.31 -16.14 6.01
N SER A 134 -2.53 -17.15 5.17
CA SER A 134 -2.85 -18.52 5.62
C SER A 134 -1.76 -19.20 6.46
N TYR A 135 -0.55 -18.65 6.49
CA TYR A 135 0.53 -19.19 7.33
C TYR A 135 0.28 -18.95 8.82
N LEU A 136 -0.26 -17.78 9.19
CA LEU A 136 -0.55 -17.42 10.58
C LEU A 136 -2.06 -17.43 10.92
N ASN A 137 -2.92 -17.37 9.89
CA ASN A 137 -4.36 -17.19 10.00
C ASN A 137 -5.12 -18.41 9.48
N ASN A 138 -6.13 -18.87 10.20
CA ASN A 138 -7.12 -19.82 9.65
C ASN A 138 -7.98 -19.09 8.59
N ILE A 139 -7.43 -18.94 7.39
CA ILE A 139 -8.00 -18.13 6.32
C ILE A 139 -9.38 -18.61 5.88
N GLN A 140 -9.70 -19.92 6.07
CA GLN A 140 -10.98 -20.52 5.69
C GLN A 140 -12.13 -20.01 6.55
N ASN A 141 -11.87 -19.53 7.76
CA ASN A 141 -12.90 -18.92 8.63
C ASN A 141 -13.48 -17.65 8.02
N ARG A 142 -12.79 -17.00 7.06
CA ARG A 142 -13.22 -15.77 6.41
C ARG A 142 -13.70 -14.74 7.45
N ALA A 143 -12.85 -14.48 8.44
CA ALA A 143 -13.19 -13.75 9.66
C ALA A 143 -13.50 -12.26 9.43
N VAL A 144 -12.99 -11.65 8.35
CA VAL A 144 -13.28 -10.24 8.02
C VAL A 144 -14.75 -10.10 7.60
N LYS A 145 -15.41 -9.07 8.15
CA LYS A 145 -16.81 -8.71 7.90
C LYS A 145 -16.91 -7.25 7.45
N LYS A 146 -18.08 -6.83 6.93
CA LYS A 146 -18.32 -5.45 6.48
C LYS A 146 -18.10 -4.40 7.58
N GLU A 147 -18.58 -4.68 8.79
CA GLU A 147 -18.43 -3.79 9.95
C GLU A 147 -16.95 -3.49 10.27
N HIS A 148 -16.05 -4.42 10.00
CA HIS A 148 -14.62 -4.21 10.19
C HIS A 148 -14.05 -3.19 9.20
N VAL A 149 -14.57 -3.17 7.95
CA VAL A 149 -14.20 -2.19 6.94
C VAL A 149 -14.69 -0.80 7.34
N PHE A 150 -15.95 -0.70 7.78
CA PHE A 150 -16.53 0.57 8.22
C PHE A 150 -15.76 1.14 9.41
N LYS A 151 -15.42 0.27 10.38
CA LYS A 151 -14.63 0.68 11.53
C LYS A 151 -13.23 1.15 11.15
N ALA A 152 -12.56 0.46 10.22
CA ALA A 152 -11.27 0.90 9.71
C ALA A 152 -11.36 2.28 9.00
N ILE A 153 -12.47 2.56 8.29
CA ILE A 153 -12.69 3.87 7.67
C ILE A 153 -12.88 4.96 8.73
N GLU A 154 -13.67 4.70 9.77
CA GLU A 154 -13.92 5.64 10.88
C GLU A 154 -12.64 5.98 11.65
N ASP A 155 -11.78 4.98 11.88
CA ASP A 155 -10.53 5.10 12.64
C ASP A 155 -9.34 5.61 11.79
N ALA A 156 -9.55 5.99 10.53
CA ALA A 156 -8.49 6.44 9.64
C ALA A 156 -7.88 7.78 10.09
N VAL A 157 -6.55 7.79 10.24
CA VAL A 157 -5.75 8.93 10.71
C VAL A 157 -4.50 9.13 9.85
N GLU A 158 -3.83 10.29 10.01
CA GLU A 158 -2.54 10.56 9.36
C GLU A 158 -1.41 9.76 10.02
N ASP A 159 -1.32 9.79 11.34
CA ASP A 159 -0.28 9.06 12.08
C ASP A 159 -0.77 7.66 12.50
N PHE A 160 -0.95 6.81 11.50
CA PHE A 160 -1.42 5.44 11.66
C PHE A 160 -0.34 4.48 12.16
N GLU A 161 -0.73 3.36 12.74
CA GLU A 161 0.18 2.31 13.19
C GLU A 161 0.72 1.46 12.01
N GLU A 162 1.94 0.90 12.20
CA GLU A 162 2.62 0.01 11.27
C GLU A 162 2.88 -1.37 11.89
N GLY A 163 3.26 -2.34 11.09
CA GLY A 163 3.58 -3.71 11.49
C GLY A 163 2.37 -4.65 11.43
N ASP A 164 2.17 -5.38 12.51
CA ASP A 164 1.13 -6.42 12.66
C ASP A 164 -0.26 -5.85 12.95
N VAL A 165 -0.73 -4.92 12.13
CA VAL A 165 -2.02 -4.23 12.26
C VAL A 165 -2.88 -4.40 11.00
N GLY A 166 -4.19 -4.37 11.16
CA GLY A 166 -5.13 -4.49 10.05
C GLY A 166 -4.86 -5.70 9.18
N ALA A 167 -4.82 -5.50 7.87
CA ALA A 167 -4.48 -6.53 6.89
C ALA A 167 -3.08 -7.14 7.13
N GLY A 168 -2.17 -6.41 7.79
CA GLY A 168 -0.82 -6.87 8.09
C GLY A 168 -0.70 -7.89 9.21
N LYS A 169 -1.77 -8.17 9.97
CA LYS A 169 -1.72 -9.01 11.18
C LYS A 169 -1.19 -10.41 10.92
N GLY A 170 -1.61 -11.07 9.85
CA GLY A 170 -1.21 -12.44 9.50
C GLY A 170 -0.06 -12.55 8.50
N MET A 171 0.58 -11.44 8.09
CA MET A 171 1.57 -11.43 7.03
C MET A 171 2.97 -11.83 7.50
N SER A 172 3.72 -12.48 6.60
CA SER A 172 5.11 -12.91 6.81
C SER A 172 5.99 -12.36 5.69
N CYS A 173 7.10 -11.72 6.03
CA CYS A 173 8.03 -11.14 5.05
C CYS A 173 9.45 -11.64 5.33
N HIS A 174 10.12 -12.17 4.32
CA HIS A 174 11.42 -12.84 4.46
C HIS A 174 11.45 -13.90 5.59
N ASP A 175 10.39 -14.71 5.68
CA ASP A 175 10.18 -15.71 6.74
C ASP A 175 10.16 -15.14 8.18
N LEU A 176 10.16 -13.81 8.31
CA LEU A 176 9.94 -13.07 9.54
C LEU A 176 8.53 -12.49 9.57
N LYS A 177 8.20 -11.73 10.61
CA LYS A 177 6.91 -11.04 10.64
C LYS A 177 6.90 -9.91 9.61
N GLY A 178 5.91 -9.94 8.72
CA GLY A 178 5.58 -8.88 7.78
C GLY A 178 4.43 -7.99 8.28
N GLY A 179 3.85 -7.18 7.41
CA GLY A 179 2.70 -6.36 7.77
C GLY A 179 2.55 -5.08 6.97
N ILE A 180 2.00 -4.05 7.63
CA ILE A 180 1.88 -2.71 7.08
C ILE A 180 3.15 -1.92 7.35
N GLY A 181 3.70 -1.31 6.30
CA GLY A 181 4.82 -0.37 6.44
C GLY A 181 4.66 0.81 5.51
N SER A 182 5.33 1.90 5.84
CA SER A 182 5.20 3.13 5.06
C SER A 182 6.49 3.94 5.08
N ALA A 183 6.65 4.80 4.07
CA ALA A 183 7.70 5.80 4.01
C ALA A 183 7.28 6.95 3.09
N SER A 184 7.93 8.09 3.19
CA SER A 184 7.75 9.22 2.27
C SER A 184 9.06 9.90 1.93
N ARG A 185 9.07 10.60 0.79
CA ARG A 185 10.18 11.45 0.34
C ARG A 185 9.66 12.78 -0.18
N ILE A 186 10.46 13.81 0.05
CA ILE A 186 10.23 15.15 -0.49
C ILE A 186 11.02 15.30 -1.78
N VAL A 187 10.35 15.79 -2.81
CA VAL A 187 10.91 16.10 -4.13
C VAL A 187 10.71 17.58 -4.40
N SER A 188 11.80 18.33 -4.51
CA SER A 188 11.75 19.78 -4.81
C SER A 188 11.75 20.00 -6.31
N LEU A 189 10.72 20.66 -6.84
CA LEU A 189 10.53 20.99 -8.25
C LEU A 189 10.14 22.47 -8.37
N ASP A 190 10.84 23.24 -9.19
CA ASP A 190 10.59 24.66 -9.42
C ASP A 190 10.47 25.48 -8.12
N GLY A 191 11.31 25.15 -7.10
CA GLY A 191 11.32 25.84 -5.81
C GLY A 191 10.15 25.50 -4.89
N ARG A 192 9.39 24.45 -5.19
CA ARG A 192 8.28 23.95 -4.39
C ARG A 192 8.53 22.49 -4.01
N ASP A 193 8.21 22.14 -2.78
CA ASP A 193 8.30 20.78 -2.28
C ASP A 193 7.02 20.01 -2.55
N TYR A 194 7.19 18.79 -3.03
CA TYR A 194 6.16 17.80 -3.29
C TYR A 194 6.49 16.52 -2.51
N THR A 195 5.48 15.75 -2.24
CA THR A 195 5.61 14.51 -1.48
C THR A 195 5.34 13.29 -2.37
N VAL A 196 6.18 12.27 -2.21
CA VAL A 196 5.91 10.89 -2.66
C VAL A 196 5.84 10.03 -1.42
N GLY A 197 4.72 9.35 -1.22
CA GLY A 197 4.50 8.43 -0.10
C GLY A 197 4.16 7.03 -0.58
N VAL A 198 4.63 6.02 0.14
CA VAL A 198 4.37 4.61 -0.14
C VAL A 198 3.83 3.93 1.12
N LEU A 199 2.83 3.07 0.95
CA LEU A 199 2.37 2.11 1.95
C LEU A 199 2.44 0.71 1.33
N VAL A 200 2.99 -0.24 2.06
CA VAL A 200 3.05 -1.64 1.64
C VAL A 200 2.24 -2.55 2.57
N LEU A 201 1.66 -3.58 2.01
CA LEU A 201 1.26 -4.81 2.69
C LEU A 201 2.26 -5.89 2.29
N SER A 202 3.25 -6.15 3.14
CA SER A 202 4.39 -7.02 2.82
C SER A 202 4.18 -8.45 3.31
N ASN A 203 4.29 -9.40 2.39
CA ASN A 203 4.12 -10.83 2.65
C ASN A 203 4.93 -11.64 1.63
N HIS A 204 6.24 -11.42 1.52
CA HIS A 204 7.07 -11.98 0.45
C HIS A 204 8.49 -12.31 0.91
N GLY A 205 9.23 -13.03 0.08
CA GLY A 205 10.69 -13.21 0.16
C GLY A 205 11.14 -14.35 1.09
N PHE A 206 12.42 -14.70 0.93
CA PHE A 206 13.11 -15.67 1.77
C PHE A 206 14.04 -14.98 2.77
N MET A 207 14.16 -15.53 3.96
CA MET A 207 15.05 -14.99 4.99
C MET A 207 16.50 -14.87 4.49
N LYS A 208 17.04 -15.90 3.85
CA LYS A 208 18.41 -15.91 3.34
C LYS A 208 18.76 -14.81 2.34
N ASP A 209 17.73 -14.27 1.67
CA ASP A 209 17.90 -13.24 0.65
C ASP A 209 17.75 -11.82 1.22
N LEU A 210 17.30 -11.69 2.47
CA LEU A 210 17.05 -10.38 3.10
C LEU A 210 18.31 -9.51 3.08
N THR A 211 18.16 -8.34 2.48
CA THR A 211 19.19 -7.33 2.34
C THR A 211 18.75 -6.03 2.96
N ILE A 212 19.60 -5.38 3.73
CA ILE A 212 19.34 -4.05 4.33
C ILE A 212 20.52 -3.14 3.98
N SER A 213 20.24 -1.99 3.37
CA SER A 213 21.28 -1.04 2.92
C SER A 213 22.38 -1.70 2.11
N GLY A 214 22.04 -2.61 1.19
CA GLY A 214 22.97 -3.32 0.34
C GLY A 214 23.78 -4.46 1.01
N LYS A 215 23.55 -4.74 2.29
CA LYS A 215 24.19 -5.84 3.03
C LYS A 215 23.22 -7.01 3.15
N ASN A 216 23.59 -8.17 2.65
CA ASN A 216 22.83 -9.39 2.89
C ASN A 216 23.06 -9.85 4.35
N ILE A 217 22.04 -9.62 5.18
CA ILE A 217 22.02 -10.07 6.58
C ILE A 217 21.24 -11.37 6.74
N GLY A 218 20.49 -11.72 5.72
CA GLY A 218 19.54 -12.82 5.74
C GLY A 218 20.22 -14.18 5.84
N ARG A 219 21.43 -14.34 5.27
CA ARG A 219 22.18 -15.61 5.35
C ARG A 219 22.57 -15.95 6.77
N ASP A 220 23.17 -15.00 7.48
CA ASP A 220 23.57 -15.18 8.88
C ASP A 220 22.37 -15.43 9.78
N LEU A 221 21.26 -14.75 9.47
CA LEU A 221 20.00 -14.88 10.21
C LEU A 221 19.35 -16.25 9.97
N ALA A 222 19.30 -16.71 8.72
CA ALA A 222 18.77 -18.02 8.36
C ALA A 222 19.57 -19.16 9.00
N GLU A 223 20.90 -19.04 9.04
CA GLU A 223 21.76 -20.01 9.69
C GLU A 223 21.51 -20.05 11.22
N LYS A 224 21.45 -18.88 11.88
CA LYS A 224 21.18 -18.78 13.32
C LYS A 224 19.79 -19.30 13.73
N LEU A 225 18.80 -19.16 12.87
CA LEU A 225 17.41 -19.59 13.12
C LEU A 225 17.08 -20.96 12.50
N GLU A 226 18.08 -21.64 11.93
CA GLU A 226 17.93 -22.94 11.25
C GLU A 226 16.80 -22.93 10.21
N ASN A 227 16.64 -21.78 9.48
CA ASN A 227 15.62 -21.63 8.46
C ASN A 227 16.09 -22.19 7.13
N HIS A 228 15.40 -23.24 6.66
CA HIS A 228 15.69 -23.94 5.41
C HIS A 228 14.59 -23.77 4.36
N ASN A 229 13.71 -22.74 4.48
CA ASN A 229 12.65 -22.51 3.54
C ASN A 229 13.19 -22.27 2.12
N THR A 230 12.56 -22.94 1.13
CA THR A 230 12.94 -22.87 -0.29
C THR A 230 11.76 -22.46 -1.19
N VAL A 231 10.60 -22.19 -0.62
CA VAL A 231 9.37 -21.88 -1.39
C VAL A 231 8.86 -20.50 -1.02
N ASP A 232 9.00 -19.55 -1.95
CA ASP A 232 8.37 -18.23 -1.85
C ASP A 232 6.90 -18.34 -2.31
N LYS A 233 5.98 -18.16 -1.36
CA LYS A 233 4.53 -18.15 -1.60
C LYS A 233 3.92 -16.80 -1.30
N GLY A 234 4.77 -15.80 -1.19
CA GLY A 234 4.36 -14.49 -0.72
C GLY A 234 3.81 -13.59 -1.81
N SER A 235 3.43 -12.40 -1.38
CA SER A 235 2.89 -11.31 -2.20
C SER A 235 3.25 -9.96 -1.60
N ILE A 236 3.18 -8.89 -2.38
CA ILE A 236 3.22 -7.53 -1.86
C ILE A 236 2.21 -6.65 -2.60
N ILE A 237 1.51 -5.81 -1.85
CA ILE A 237 0.75 -4.70 -2.41
C ILE A 237 1.45 -3.41 -2.03
N SER A 238 1.76 -2.60 -3.03
CA SER A 238 2.34 -1.27 -2.83
C SER A 238 1.35 -0.20 -3.29
N VAL A 239 0.98 0.70 -2.38
CA VAL A 239 0.14 1.86 -2.69
C VAL A 239 1.03 3.10 -2.66
N ILE A 240 1.07 3.82 -3.78
CA ILE A 240 1.92 4.99 -3.98
C ILE A 240 1.03 6.23 -4.13
N ALA A 241 1.21 7.22 -3.28
CA ALA A 241 0.53 8.51 -3.36
C ALA A 241 1.52 9.64 -3.63
N THR A 242 1.08 10.67 -4.36
CA THR A 242 1.88 11.89 -4.55
C THR A 242 0.99 13.10 -4.81
N ASP A 243 1.48 14.29 -4.51
CA ASP A 243 0.89 15.56 -4.92
C ASP A 243 1.62 16.21 -6.12
N ILE A 244 2.56 15.49 -6.73
CA ILE A 244 3.20 15.89 -7.98
C ILE A 244 2.18 15.77 -9.12
N PRO A 245 2.02 16.79 -9.98
CA PRO A 245 1.13 16.71 -11.14
C PRO A 245 1.67 15.73 -12.19
N LEU A 246 1.10 14.56 -12.25
CA LEU A 246 1.47 13.50 -13.18
C LEU A 246 0.25 13.10 -14.02
N THR A 247 0.51 12.75 -15.30
CA THR A 247 -0.45 11.99 -16.10
C THR A 247 -0.49 10.53 -15.62
N SER A 248 -1.54 9.77 -15.94
CA SER A 248 -1.62 8.34 -15.64
C SER A 248 -0.42 7.57 -16.21
N ARG A 249 0.02 7.90 -17.42
CA ARG A 249 1.21 7.31 -18.05
C ARG A 249 2.49 7.61 -17.25
N GLN A 250 2.69 8.85 -16.80
CA GLN A 250 3.86 9.23 -15.98
C GLN A 250 3.81 8.53 -14.61
N LEU A 251 2.65 8.50 -13.99
CA LEU A 251 2.44 7.81 -12.72
C LEU A 251 2.73 6.31 -12.85
N ARG A 252 2.27 5.66 -13.93
CA ARG A 252 2.59 4.26 -14.21
C ARG A 252 4.09 4.01 -14.34
N ARG A 253 4.84 4.94 -14.96
CA ARG A 253 6.30 4.88 -15.01
C ARG A 253 6.92 4.99 -13.60
N ALA A 254 6.38 5.85 -12.75
CA ALA A 254 6.86 6.05 -11.39
C ALA A 254 6.63 4.81 -10.52
N ILE A 255 5.39 4.28 -10.45
CA ILE A 255 5.05 3.16 -9.57
C ILE A 255 5.79 1.87 -9.91
N LYS A 256 6.19 1.66 -11.18
CA LYS A 256 7.06 0.55 -11.58
C LYS A 256 8.39 0.52 -10.81
N ARG A 257 8.86 1.65 -10.28
CA ARG A 257 10.13 1.73 -9.53
C ARG A 257 10.05 1.14 -8.12
N ALA A 258 8.84 0.81 -7.66
CA ALA A 258 8.68 -0.03 -6.47
C ALA A 258 9.42 -1.38 -6.61
N ALA A 259 9.48 -1.94 -7.83
CA ALA A 259 10.28 -3.13 -8.13
C ALA A 259 11.77 -2.98 -7.74
N VAL A 260 12.32 -1.77 -7.82
CA VAL A 260 13.71 -1.49 -7.40
C VAL A 260 13.85 -1.61 -5.88
N GLY A 261 12.90 -1.06 -5.11
CA GLY A 261 12.87 -1.19 -3.66
C GLY A 261 12.75 -2.65 -3.21
N LEU A 262 11.85 -3.42 -3.87
CA LEU A 262 11.71 -4.86 -3.67
C LEU A 262 13.02 -5.62 -3.91
N ALA A 263 13.71 -5.33 -5.01
CA ALA A 263 14.99 -5.96 -5.32
C ALA A 263 16.08 -5.59 -4.30
N ARG A 264 16.05 -4.36 -3.75
CA ARG A 264 17.02 -3.89 -2.74
C ARG A 264 16.88 -4.60 -1.40
N VAL A 265 15.69 -5.07 -1.04
CA VAL A 265 15.48 -5.88 0.17
C VAL A 265 15.70 -7.38 -0.09
N GLY A 266 16.03 -7.78 -1.33
CA GLY A 266 16.39 -9.16 -1.68
C GLY A 266 15.26 -9.98 -2.29
N SER A 267 14.12 -9.37 -2.66
CA SER A 267 13.06 -10.10 -3.37
C SER A 267 13.44 -10.35 -4.83
N HIS A 268 13.21 -11.56 -5.31
CA HIS A 268 13.34 -11.94 -6.71
C HIS A 268 11.98 -12.24 -7.38
N LEU A 269 10.85 -11.93 -6.70
CA LEU A 269 9.49 -12.02 -7.25
C LEU A 269 9.16 -13.47 -7.65
N GLY A 270 9.01 -14.34 -6.66
CA GLY A 270 8.79 -15.78 -6.87
C GLY A 270 7.52 -16.07 -7.69
N HIS A 271 7.48 -17.24 -8.33
CA HIS A 271 6.35 -17.66 -9.19
C HIS A 271 4.97 -17.52 -8.52
N GLY A 272 4.88 -17.84 -7.23
CA GLY A 272 3.62 -17.79 -6.47
C GLY A 272 3.29 -16.41 -5.88
N SER A 273 4.05 -15.37 -6.20
CA SER A 273 3.89 -14.03 -5.67
C SER A 273 2.89 -13.19 -6.47
N GLY A 274 2.07 -12.40 -5.78
CA GLY A 274 1.23 -11.35 -6.36
C GLY A 274 1.80 -9.98 -6.01
N ASP A 275 2.57 -9.38 -6.91
CA ASP A 275 3.27 -8.12 -6.69
C ASP A 275 2.59 -7.03 -7.51
N ILE A 276 1.78 -6.21 -6.83
CA ILE A 276 0.87 -5.26 -7.49
C ILE A 276 1.08 -3.86 -6.92
N MET A 277 1.26 -2.89 -7.81
CA MET A 277 1.42 -1.49 -7.50
C MET A 277 0.17 -0.71 -7.92
N ILE A 278 -0.35 0.13 -7.02
CA ILE A 278 -1.46 1.03 -7.27
C ILE A 278 -0.99 2.43 -6.92
N GLY A 279 -1.11 3.37 -7.86
CA GLY A 279 -0.68 4.75 -7.63
C GLY A 279 -1.76 5.76 -7.91
N PHE A 280 -1.73 6.89 -7.17
CA PHE A 280 -2.58 8.04 -7.45
C PHE A 280 -1.85 9.37 -7.17
N SER A 281 -2.28 10.41 -7.90
CA SER A 281 -1.81 11.78 -7.69
C SER A 281 -2.96 12.70 -7.36
N THR A 282 -2.84 13.40 -6.21
CA THR A 282 -3.84 14.35 -5.72
C THR A 282 -3.80 15.71 -6.43
N ALA A 283 -2.83 15.93 -7.33
CA ALA A 283 -2.58 17.23 -7.96
C ALA A 283 -3.62 17.65 -9.01
N ASN A 284 -4.26 16.68 -9.67
CA ASN A 284 -5.29 16.90 -10.68
C ASN A 284 -6.61 16.27 -10.20
N ILE A 285 -7.66 17.07 -10.15
CA ILE A 285 -9.00 16.61 -9.81
C ILE A 285 -9.82 16.46 -11.09
N ILE A 286 -10.41 15.28 -11.28
CA ILE A 286 -11.30 14.96 -12.39
C ILE A 286 -12.70 14.77 -11.81
N LYS A 287 -13.59 15.74 -12.05
CA LYS A 287 -14.94 15.73 -11.51
C LYS A 287 -15.79 14.64 -12.16
N HIS A 288 -16.67 14.02 -11.37
CA HIS A 288 -17.67 13.09 -11.89
C HIS A 288 -18.66 13.81 -12.81
N ASP A 289 -19.19 14.95 -12.34
CA ASP A 289 -20.12 15.80 -13.09
C ASP A 289 -19.37 17.04 -13.62
N GLU A 290 -18.50 16.83 -14.62
CA GLU A 290 -17.77 17.92 -15.27
C GLU A 290 -18.67 18.54 -16.38
N PRO A 291 -19.01 19.83 -16.30
CA PRO A 291 -19.89 20.45 -17.29
C PRO A 291 -19.16 20.82 -18.58
N GLN A 292 -17.83 20.74 -18.64
CA GLN A 292 -17.04 21.11 -19.79
C GLN A 292 -16.62 19.88 -20.61
N ASP A 293 -16.73 19.95 -21.91
CA ASP A 293 -16.29 18.89 -22.83
C ASP A 293 -14.76 18.72 -22.84
N ILE A 294 -14.02 19.79 -22.52
CA ILE A 294 -12.57 19.79 -22.51
C ILE A 294 -12.05 20.19 -21.14
N ILE A 295 -11.25 19.33 -20.53
CA ILE A 295 -10.58 19.57 -19.25
C ILE A 295 -9.08 19.80 -19.45
N SER A 296 -8.47 20.55 -18.51
CA SER A 296 -7.03 20.77 -18.46
C SER A 296 -6.43 20.03 -17.29
N ILE A 297 -5.37 19.27 -17.51
CA ILE A 297 -4.58 18.63 -16.47
C ILE A 297 -3.13 19.13 -16.54
N ARG A 298 -2.51 19.28 -15.37
CA ARG A 298 -1.09 19.59 -15.28
C ARG A 298 -0.28 18.29 -15.34
N ALA A 299 0.87 18.37 -15.99
CA ALA A 299 1.82 17.27 -16.09
C ALA A 299 3.23 17.73 -15.75
N MET A 300 4.05 16.84 -15.26
CA MET A 300 5.46 17.06 -15.00
C MET A 300 6.27 16.99 -16.31
N ASN A 301 7.37 17.73 -16.40
CA ASN A 301 8.35 17.54 -17.46
C ASN A 301 8.99 16.15 -17.37
N GLU A 302 9.00 15.41 -18.49
CA GLU A 302 9.55 14.04 -18.56
C GLU A 302 11.03 13.97 -18.14
N ASP A 303 11.84 14.97 -18.48
CA ASP A 303 13.26 15.01 -18.13
C ASP A 303 13.53 15.13 -16.63
N LYS A 304 12.51 15.39 -15.81
CA LYS A 304 12.59 15.48 -14.34
C LYS A 304 12.07 14.25 -13.60
N MET A 305 11.60 13.24 -14.31
CA MET A 305 11.00 12.04 -13.74
C MET A 305 11.95 11.21 -12.88
N ASP A 306 13.26 11.29 -13.07
CA ASP A 306 14.25 10.50 -12.31
C ASP A 306 14.19 10.77 -10.80
N MET A 307 13.86 11.99 -10.39
CA MET A 307 13.68 12.31 -8.96
C MET A 307 12.49 11.57 -8.35
N VAL A 308 11.39 11.48 -9.10
CA VAL A 308 10.19 10.72 -8.68
C VAL A 308 10.49 9.23 -8.66
N PHE A 309 11.22 8.72 -9.62
CA PHE A 309 11.64 7.32 -9.69
C PHE A 309 12.50 6.94 -8.48
N ARG A 310 13.47 7.78 -8.13
CA ARG A 310 14.30 7.61 -6.94
C ARG A 310 13.43 7.61 -5.67
N ALA A 311 12.54 8.59 -5.53
CA ALA A 311 11.65 8.70 -4.38
C ALA A 311 10.80 7.45 -4.15
N VAL A 312 10.19 6.90 -5.22
CA VAL A 312 9.41 5.65 -5.13
C VAL A 312 10.29 4.49 -4.70
N ALA A 313 11.49 4.32 -5.30
CA ALA A 313 12.39 3.23 -4.97
C ALA A 313 12.87 3.27 -3.51
N GLU A 314 13.23 4.46 -3.00
CA GLU A 314 13.66 4.65 -1.61
C GLU A 314 12.50 4.44 -0.62
N CYS A 315 11.31 4.97 -0.94
CA CYS A 315 10.12 4.76 -0.11
C CYS A 315 9.73 3.28 -0.02
N GLU A 316 9.77 2.57 -1.13
CA GLU A 316 9.42 1.14 -1.16
C GLU A 316 10.36 0.30 -0.30
N GLU A 317 11.68 0.48 -0.46
CA GLU A 317 12.69 -0.19 0.35
C GLU A 317 12.46 0.08 1.84
N GLU A 318 12.29 1.34 2.24
CA GLU A 318 12.10 1.70 3.64
C GLU A 318 10.75 1.22 4.19
N ALA A 319 9.68 1.31 3.41
CA ALA A 319 8.35 0.84 3.81
C ALA A 319 8.33 -0.67 4.11
N ILE A 320 8.99 -1.48 3.27
CA ILE A 320 9.12 -2.93 3.52
C ILE A 320 9.86 -3.17 4.83
N LEU A 321 11.00 -2.52 5.05
CA LEU A 321 11.77 -2.68 6.29
C LEU A 321 10.98 -2.21 7.52
N ASN A 322 10.24 -1.10 7.40
CA ASN A 322 9.38 -0.61 8.46
C ASN A 322 8.24 -1.60 8.79
N SER A 323 7.64 -2.24 7.80
CA SER A 323 6.60 -3.25 8.02
C SER A 323 7.07 -4.43 8.87
N MET A 324 8.35 -4.78 8.77
CA MET A 324 8.97 -5.87 9.52
C MET A 324 9.40 -5.43 10.91
N ILE A 325 10.15 -4.32 11.01
CA ILE A 325 10.77 -3.90 12.27
C ILE A 325 9.76 -3.36 13.28
N THR A 326 8.63 -2.83 12.83
CA THR A 326 7.54 -2.35 13.70
C THR A 326 6.57 -3.45 14.13
N ALA A 327 6.67 -4.64 13.53
CA ALA A 327 5.80 -5.76 13.85
C ALA A 327 6.20 -6.44 15.18
N ASN A 328 5.21 -6.83 15.97
CA ASN A 328 5.41 -7.64 17.15
C ASN A 328 5.47 -9.13 16.76
N LYS A 329 5.94 -9.97 17.69
CA LYS A 329 5.83 -11.42 17.55
C LYS A 329 4.36 -11.82 17.51
N VAL A 330 3.99 -12.63 16.52
CA VAL A 330 2.64 -13.19 16.37
C VAL A 330 2.76 -14.72 16.35
N THR A 331 1.94 -15.39 17.15
CA THR A 331 1.80 -16.84 17.11
C THR A 331 0.61 -17.20 16.22
N GLY A 332 0.85 -18.03 15.22
CA GLY A 332 -0.20 -18.55 14.33
C GLY A 332 -1.16 -19.51 15.02
N TYR A 333 -2.17 -19.96 14.31
CA TYR A 333 -3.21 -20.86 14.81
C TYR A 333 -2.79 -22.35 14.83
N GLN A 334 -1.65 -22.71 14.23
CA GLN A 334 -1.08 -24.08 14.18
C GLN A 334 0.16 -24.19 15.03
#